data_0272dcd297c8dbe87b77e781577d27b1
#
_entry.id   0272dcd297c8dbe87b77e781577d27b1
#
_cell.length_a   1.000
_cell.length_b   1.000
_cell.length_c   1.000
_cell.angle_alpha   90.00
_cell.angle_beta   90.00
_cell.angle_gamma   90.00
#
_symmetry.space_group_name_H-M   'P 1'
#
loop_
_entity.id
_entity.type
_entity.pdbx_description
1 polymer ?
#
loop_
_entity_poly.entity_id
_entity_poly.type
_entity_poly.pdbx_seq_one_letter_code
_entity_poly.pdbx_strand_id
1 'polypeptide(L)'
;MIPAHDPGPASGLAETLPAIPASAGALIFDRAGRLLILKPTYKPGWTIPGGVMEADGETPWAACRREVREECGLDVRQARLACVDFRPPRPGKPGGLRFLFDCGAFPDDELAAIVVQPEEISAYQLVPVRAALDLLRKPIRRRVKAAWRARGTCYLENGRPVPGVTQ
;
A
#
# COMPACT_ATOMS: atom_id res chain seq x y z
N MET A 1 -38.76 16.98 21.00
CA MET A 1 -37.60 16.54 21.82
C MET A 1 -37.50 15.03 21.65
N ILE A 2 -36.60 14.55 20.75
CA ILE A 2 -36.37 13.13 20.51
C ILE A 2 -35.33 12.69 21.55
N PRO A 3 -35.57 11.65 22.34
CA PRO A 3 -34.57 11.19 23.31
C PRO A 3 -33.32 10.68 22.56
N ALA A 4 -32.16 11.11 23.04
CA ALA A 4 -30.88 10.62 22.58
C ALA A 4 -30.84 9.10 22.79
N HIS A 5 -30.61 8.36 21.73
CA HIS A 5 -30.36 6.92 21.76
C HIS A 5 -28.98 6.72 22.38
N ASP A 6 -28.95 6.28 23.64
CA ASP A 6 -27.72 5.82 24.29
C ASP A 6 -27.32 4.50 23.61
N PRO A 7 -26.20 4.41 22.90
CA PRO A 7 -25.69 3.14 22.45
C PRO A 7 -25.08 2.45 23.66
N GLY A 8 -25.88 1.63 24.33
CA GLY A 8 -25.40 0.73 25.39
C GLY A 8 -24.17 -0.08 24.90
N PRO A 9 -23.38 -0.65 25.82
CA PRO A 9 -22.04 -1.13 25.54
C PRO A 9 -22.02 -2.22 24.48
N ALA A 10 -21.44 -1.91 23.32
CA ALA A 10 -21.05 -2.87 22.28
C ALA A 10 -19.85 -3.74 22.74
N SER A 11 -19.81 -4.11 24.03
CA SER A 11 -18.60 -4.63 24.67
C SER A 11 -18.39 -6.14 24.52
N GLY A 12 -19.28 -6.89 23.87
CA GLY A 12 -19.10 -8.34 23.74
C GLY A 12 -18.67 -8.82 22.35
N LEU A 13 -19.12 -8.14 21.30
CA LEU A 13 -18.82 -8.56 19.92
C LEU A 13 -17.44 -8.08 19.44
N ALA A 14 -16.97 -6.92 19.85
CA ALA A 14 -15.69 -6.37 19.44
C ALA A 14 -14.49 -7.21 19.93
N GLU A 15 -14.61 -7.85 21.10
CA GLU A 15 -13.58 -8.71 21.67
C GLU A 15 -13.43 -10.07 20.95
N THR A 16 -14.46 -10.49 20.20
CA THR A 16 -14.46 -11.76 19.45
C THR A 16 -14.12 -11.60 17.98
N LEU A 17 -14.08 -10.36 17.47
CA LEU A 17 -13.74 -10.11 16.07
C LEU A 17 -12.22 -10.16 15.84
N PRO A 18 -11.77 -10.73 14.70
CA PRO A 18 -10.35 -10.77 14.39
C PRO A 18 -9.81 -9.35 14.12
N ALA A 19 -8.85 -8.91 14.92
CA ALA A 19 -8.09 -7.70 14.62
C ALA A 19 -7.04 -8.01 13.55
N ILE A 20 -7.26 -7.57 12.32
CA ILE A 20 -6.39 -7.83 11.18
C ILE A 20 -5.62 -6.55 10.83
N PRO A 21 -4.30 -6.49 11.06
CA PRO A 21 -3.50 -5.33 10.66
C PRO A 21 -3.62 -5.05 9.15
N ALA A 22 -3.75 -3.79 8.79
CA ALA A 22 -3.81 -3.38 7.41
C ALA A 22 -2.67 -2.43 7.05
N SER A 23 -2.29 -2.38 5.78
CA SER A 23 -1.35 -1.42 5.23
C SER A 23 -1.76 -1.04 3.83
N ALA A 24 -1.33 0.15 3.38
CA ALA A 24 -1.57 0.64 2.04
C ALA A 24 -0.26 1.02 1.36
N GLY A 25 -0.21 0.88 0.04
CA GLY A 25 0.92 1.27 -0.78
C GLY A 25 0.46 1.84 -2.11
N ALA A 26 1.34 2.62 -2.73
CA ALA A 26 1.09 3.33 -3.97
C ALA A 26 1.95 2.81 -5.13
N LEU A 27 1.35 2.65 -6.30
CA LEU A 27 2.06 2.59 -7.57
C LEU A 27 2.01 3.99 -8.19
N ILE A 28 3.16 4.63 -8.27
CA ILE A 28 3.34 5.97 -8.84
C ILE A 28 4.26 5.83 -10.06
N PHE A 29 3.83 6.37 -11.17
CA PHE A 29 4.57 6.29 -12.42
C PHE A 29 4.95 7.69 -12.92
N ASP A 30 5.96 7.75 -13.75
CA ASP A 30 6.18 8.90 -14.62
C ASP A 30 5.45 8.73 -15.96
N ARG A 31 5.53 9.74 -16.82
CA ARG A 31 4.92 9.72 -18.16
C ARG A 31 5.52 8.68 -19.09
N ALA A 32 6.74 8.20 -18.81
CA ALA A 32 7.39 7.10 -19.55
C ALA A 32 7.01 5.71 -19.00
N GLY A 33 6.12 5.63 -17.98
CA GLY A 33 5.70 4.38 -17.36
C GLY A 33 6.76 3.76 -16.43
N ARG A 34 7.74 4.55 -15.96
CA ARG A 34 8.70 4.10 -14.96
C ARG A 34 8.07 4.20 -13.57
N LEU A 35 8.26 3.15 -12.76
CA LEU A 35 7.72 3.05 -11.41
C LEU A 35 8.64 3.72 -10.40
N LEU A 36 8.07 4.51 -9.50
CA LEU A 36 8.75 5.05 -8.32
C LEU A 36 9.01 3.93 -7.31
N ILE A 37 10.26 3.74 -6.94
CA ILE A 37 10.68 2.84 -5.87
C ILE A 37 11.52 3.58 -4.85
N LEU A 38 11.41 3.18 -3.59
CA LEU A 38 12.07 3.77 -2.44
C LEU A 38 13.05 2.79 -1.80
N LYS A 39 14.15 3.30 -1.25
CA LYS A 39 15.13 2.51 -0.50
C LYS A 39 15.01 2.83 0.99
N PRO A 40 14.39 1.95 1.80
CA PRO A 40 14.30 2.15 3.23
C PRO A 40 15.66 2.16 3.92
N THR A 41 15.80 2.91 5.01
CA THR A 41 17.00 2.95 5.85
C THR A 41 17.13 1.72 6.76
N TYR A 42 16.00 1.21 7.23
CA TYR A 42 15.91 0.19 8.31
C TYR A 42 15.81 -1.26 7.83
N LYS A 43 15.82 -1.52 6.50
CA LYS A 43 15.76 -2.88 5.94
C LYS A 43 16.37 -2.92 4.54
N PRO A 44 16.98 -4.05 4.13
CA PRO A 44 17.59 -4.17 2.80
C PRO A 44 16.53 -4.24 1.69
N GLY A 45 16.96 -3.89 0.46
CA GLY A 45 16.16 -3.95 -0.75
C GLY A 45 15.27 -2.73 -0.94
N TRP A 46 14.54 -2.72 -2.07
CA TRP A 46 13.66 -1.62 -2.47
C TRP A 46 12.20 -1.93 -2.15
N THR A 47 11.41 -0.88 -1.98
CA THR A 47 9.97 -0.91 -1.74
C THR A 47 9.26 0.07 -2.67
N ILE A 48 7.94 0.13 -2.60
CA ILE A 48 7.10 1.21 -3.10
C ILE A 48 6.69 2.09 -1.93
N PRO A 49 6.25 3.34 -2.15
CA PRO A 49 5.68 4.18 -1.10
C PRO A 49 4.54 3.47 -0.37
N GLY A 50 4.48 3.60 0.96
CA GLY A 50 3.39 3.07 1.77
C GLY A 50 3.82 2.41 3.07
N GLY A 51 2.87 2.31 4.00
CA GLY A 51 3.06 1.78 5.34
C GLY A 51 1.81 1.24 5.99
N VAL A 52 1.82 1.14 7.30
CA VAL A 52 0.75 0.56 8.12
C VAL A 52 -0.31 1.61 8.39
N MET A 53 -1.59 1.20 8.37
CA MET A 53 -2.70 2.06 8.79
C MET A 53 -2.60 2.38 10.27
N GLU A 54 -2.97 3.59 10.64
CA GLU A 54 -3.08 4.02 12.04
C GLU A 54 -4.38 3.50 12.68
N ALA A 55 -4.35 3.33 14.00
CA ALA A 55 -5.45 2.71 14.73
C ALA A 55 -6.60 3.69 15.10
N ASP A 56 -6.55 4.91 14.59
CA ASP A 56 -7.52 6.00 14.86
C ASP A 56 -8.76 5.98 13.96
N GLY A 57 -8.96 4.91 13.19
CA GLY A 57 -10.02 4.79 12.19
C GLY A 57 -9.58 5.20 10.79
N GLU A 58 -8.27 5.31 10.55
CA GLU A 58 -7.72 5.62 9.24
C GLU A 58 -8.18 4.60 8.18
N THR A 59 -8.62 5.09 7.03
CA THR A 59 -8.97 4.21 5.89
C THR A 59 -7.72 3.80 5.10
N PRO A 60 -7.74 2.65 4.35
CA PRO A 60 -6.62 2.27 3.48
C PRO A 60 -6.23 3.35 2.48
N TRP A 61 -7.19 4.12 1.98
CA TRP A 61 -6.94 5.23 1.07
C TRP A 61 -6.27 6.42 1.77
N ALA A 62 -6.72 6.77 2.97
CA ALA A 62 -6.10 7.82 3.77
C ALA A 62 -4.65 7.46 4.12
N ALA A 63 -4.40 6.22 4.54
CA ALA A 63 -3.05 5.71 4.82
C ALA A 63 -2.14 5.80 3.59
N CYS A 64 -2.63 5.41 2.40
CA CYS A 64 -1.86 5.51 1.16
C CYS A 64 -1.42 6.96 0.90
N ARG A 65 -2.34 7.93 1.03
CA ARG A 65 -2.05 9.35 0.81
C ARG A 65 -1.08 9.92 1.84
N ARG A 66 -1.27 9.59 3.12
CA ARG A 66 -0.40 10.04 4.21
C ARG A 66 1.02 9.54 3.99
N GLU A 67 1.19 8.24 3.79
CA GLU A 67 2.50 7.60 3.59
C GLU A 67 3.24 8.16 2.37
N VAL A 68 2.55 8.36 1.24
CA VAL A 68 3.16 8.98 0.05
C VAL A 68 3.62 10.41 0.33
N ARG A 69 2.83 11.17 1.09
CA ARG A 69 3.20 12.54 1.47
C ARG A 69 4.40 12.55 2.43
N GLU A 70 4.42 11.67 3.42
CA GLU A 70 5.51 11.54 4.40
C GLU A 70 6.81 11.07 3.75
N GLU A 71 6.75 9.98 2.97
CA GLU A 71 7.93 9.35 2.37
C GLU A 71 8.48 10.09 1.14
N CYS A 72 7.63 10.82 0.38
CA CYS A 72 7.99 11.40 -0.92
C CYS A 72 7.65 12.89 -1.09
N GLY A 73 6.84 13.48 -0.22
CA GLY A 73 6.33 14.85 -0.39
C GLY A 73 5.29 15.00 -1.52
N LEU A 74 4.78 13.91 -2.10
CA LEU A 74 3.81 13.94 -3.18
C LEU A 74 2.36 13.98 -2.67
N ASP A 75 1.47 14.69 -3.38
CA ASP A 75 0.04 14.71 -3.09
C ASP A 75 -0.74 13.82 -4.06
N VAL A 76 -1.20 12.68 -3.58
CA VAL A 76 -2.03 11.75 -4.36
C VAL A 76 -3.49 12.19 -4.31
N ARG A 77 -4.06 12.54 -5.46
CA ARG A 77 -5.43 13.07 -5.57
C ARG A 77 -6.45 12.01 -5.96
N GLN A 78 -6.02 11.02 -6.74
CA GLN A 78 -6.87 9.95 -7.24
C GLN A 78 -6.08 8.66 -7.41
N ALA A 79 -6.77 7.53 -7.35
CA ALA A 79 -6.18 6.23 -7.62
C ALA A 79 -7.26 5.19 -7.96
N ARG A 80 -6.83 4.10 -8.55
CA ARG A 80 -7.60 2.86 -8.69
C ARG A 80 -7.08 1.84 -7.68
N LEU A 81 -7.98 1.15 -6.99
CA LEU A 81 -7.57 0.00 -6.19
C LEU A 81 -7.06 -1.11 -7.13
N ALA A 82 -5.77 -1.40 -7.06
CA ALA A 82 -5.11 -2.31 -7.98
C ALA A 82 -5.02 -3.73 -7.41
N CYS A 83 -4.87 -3.88 -6.09
CA CYS A 83 -4.69 -5.18 -5.47
C CYS A 83 -5.10 -5.16 -3.99
N VAL A 84 -5.68 -6.27 -3.53
CA VAL A 84 -5.81 -6.61 -2.11
C VAL A 84 -5.11 -7.94 -1.89
N ASP A 85 -4.11 -7.99 -1.00
CA ASP A 85 -3.34 -9.20 -0.67
C ASP A 85 -3.54 -9.56 0.80
N PHE A 86 -4.18 -10.68 1.06
CA PHE A 86 -4.26 -11.26 2.40
C PHE A 86 -2.97 -12.00 2.72
N ARG A 87 -2.35 -11.62 3.81
CA ARG A 87 -1.16 -12.33 4.34
C ARG A 87 -1.55 -13.08 5.60
N PRO A 88 -1.47 -14.42 5.59
CA PRO A 88 -1.76 -15.20 6.78
C PRO A 88 -0.75 -14.89 7.88
N PRO A 89 -1.17 -14.97 9.15
CA PRO A 89 -0.27 -14.85 10.28
C PRO A 89 0.80 -15.96 10.27
N ARG A 90 1.95 -15.68 10.84
CA ARG A 90 3.08 -16.62 11.00
C ARG A 90 3.71 -16.37 12.38
N PRO A 91 4.49 -17.30 12.93
CA PRO A 91 5.21 -17.06 14.16
C PRO A 91 5.98 -15.73 14.15
N GLY A 92 5.70 -14.85 15.11
CA GLY A 92 6.28 -13.51 15.22
C GLY A 92 5.82 -12.48 14.19
N LYS A 93 4.77 -12.78 13.38
CA LYS A 93 4.23 -11.86 12.38
C LYS A 93 2.70 -11.98 12.31
N PRO A 94 1.95 -10.93 12.64
CA PRO A 94 0.48 -11.00 12.71
C PRO A 94 -0.21 -11.20 11.37
N GLY A 95 0.49 -11.10 10.25
CA GLY A 95 -0.14 -11.16 8.93
C GLY A 95 -0.80 -9.84 8.53
N GLY A 96 -1.99 -9.91 7.89
CA GLY A 96 -2.82 -8.72 7.63
C GLY A 96 -3.22 -8.52 6.17
N LEU A 97 -3.99 -7.46 5.91
CA LEU A 97 -4.40 -7.00 4.60
C LEU A 97 -3.39 -5.98 4.03
N ARG A 98 -3.15 -6.05 2.73
CA ARG A 98 -2.28 -5.13 2.01
C ARG A 98 -3.02 -4.57 0.81
N PHE A 99 -3.40 -3.30 0.90
CA PHE A 99 -4.04 -2.56 -0.17
C PHE A 99 -2.98 -1.94 -1.06
N LEU A 100 -3.13 -2.06 -2.38
CA LEU A 100 -2.24 -1.43 -3.34
C LEU A 100 -3.06 -0.56 -4.29
N PHE A 101 -2.75 0.71 -4.30
CA PHE A 101 -3.42 1.70 -5.14
C PHE A 101 -2.55 2.07 -6.33
N ASP A 102 -3.13 2.08 -7.52
CA ASP A 102 -2.52 2.60 -8.73
C ASP A 102 -2.88 4.09 -8.84
N CYS A 103 -1.91 4.93 -8.52
CA CYS A 103 -2.04 6.38 -8.49
C CYS A 103 -1.76 7.04 -9.87
N GLY A 104 -1.45 6.23 -10.88
CA GLY A 104 -1.22 6.70 -12.24
C GLY A 104 0.12 7.41 -12.43
N ALA A 105 0.18 8.17 -13.52
CA ALA A 105 1.37 8.93 -13.90
C ALA A 105 1.32 10.36 -13.32
N PHE A 106 2.42 10.77 -12.72
CA PHE A 106 2.63 12.11 -12.17
C PHE A 106 3.37 13.00 -13.18
N PRO A 107 3.14 14.32 -13.13
CA PRO A 107 3.92 15.29 -13.87
C PRO A 107 5.41 15.27 -13.50
N ASP A 108 6.28 15.55 -14.47
CA ASP A 108 7.73 15.50 -14.27
C ASP A 108 8.23 16.53 -13.25
N ASP A 109 7.58 17.68 -13.18
CA ASP A 109 7.86 18.73 -12.19
C ASP A 109 7.49 18.31 -10.76
N GLU A 110 6.36 17.61 -10.56
CA GLU A 110 6.01 17.05 -9.25
C GLU A 110 7.03 15.96 -8.84
N LEU A 111 7.43 15.08 -9.78
CA LEU A 111 8.42 14.04 -9.50
C LEU A 111 9.83 14.59 -9.25
N ALA A 112 10.19 15.70 -9.91
CA ALA A 112 11.46 16.39 -9.65
C ALA A 112 11.49 17.08 -8.29
N ALA A 113 10.32 17.39 -7.72
CA ALA A 113 10.18 18.00 -6.40
C ALA A 113 10.11 16.99 -5.24
N ILE A 114 10.30 15.68 -5.51
CA ILE A 114 10.32 14.65 -4.45
C ILE A 114 11.38 14.96 -3.41
N VAL A 115 10.93 15.08 -2.16
CA VAL A 115 11.78 15.17 -0.98
C VAL A 115 11.51 13.95 -0.11
N VAL A 116 12.49 13.08 0.01
CA VAL A 116 12.34 11.89 0.85
C VAL A 116 12.55 12.22 2.32
N GLN A 117 11.84 11.49 3.19
CA GLN A 117 12.03 11.55 4.64
C GLN A 117 13.31 10.77 5.01
N PRO A 118 14.41 11.44 5.36
CA PRO A 118 15.75 10.82 5.45
C PRO A 118 15.86 9.80 6.59
N GLU A 119 15.00 9.88 7.60
CA GLU A 119 14.95 8.93 8.72
C GLU A 119 14.48 7.55 8.25
N GLU A 120 13.60 7.50 7.26
CA GLU A 120 12.98 6.27 6.77
C GLU A 120 13.45 5.86 5.37
N ILE A 121 13.73 6.83 4.49
CA ILE A 121 14.06 6.61 3.08
C ILE A 121 15.42 7.22 2.75
N SER A 122 16.35 6.38 2.34
CA SER A 122 17.72 6.80 1.97
C SER A 122 17.86 7.20 0.49
N ALA A 123 16.98 6.75 -0.39
CA ALA A 123 17.01 7.06 -1.82
C ALA A 123 15.69 6.73 -2.50
N TYR A 124 15.44 7.32 -3.66
CA TYR A 124 14.39 6.92 -4.57
C TYR A 124 14.89 6.76 -6.00
N GLN A 125 14.16 6.01 -6.82
CA GLN A 125 14.44 5.86 -8.25
C GLN A 125 13.13 5.72 -9.04
N LEU A 126 13.14 6.23 -10.27
CA LEU A 126 12.14 5.94 -11.29
C LEU A 126 12.75 4.95 -12.29
N VAL A 127 12.24 3.72 -12.31
CA VAL A 127 12.79 2.64 -13.14
C VAL A 127 11.71 1.92 -13.93
N PRO A 128 12.02 1.36 -15.10
CA PRO A 128 11.06 0.52 -15.82
C PRO A 128 10.50 -0.58 -14.90
N VAL A 129 9.19 -0.88 -14.99
CA VAL A 129 8.53 -1.82 -14.07
C VAL A 129 9.27 -3.17 -14.00
N ARG A 130 9.78 -3.67 -15.12
CA ARG A 130 10.55 -4.93 -15.14
C ARG A 130 11.79 -4.86 -14.25
N ALA A 131 12.55 -3.77 -14.34
CA ALA A 131 13.72 -3.54 -13.49
C ALA A 131 13.32 -3.35 -12.02
N ALA A 132 12.22 -2.63 -11.75
CA ALA A 132 11.67 -2.52 -10.39
C ALA A 132 11.38 -3.89 -9.78
N LEU A 133 10.80 -4.81 -10.56
CA LEU A 133 10.49 -6.17 -10.07
C LEU A 133 11.74 -6.92 -9.61
N ASP A 134 12.91 -6.67 -10.19
CA ASP A 134 14.17 -7.32 -9.78
C ASP A 134 14.73 -6.71 -8.49
N LEU A 135 14.52 -5.42 -8.28
CA LEU A 135 14.99 -4.68 -7.10
C LEU A 135 14.06 -4.83 -5.88
N LEU A 136 12.75 -4.95 -6.12
CA LEU A 136 11.74 -5.04 -5.06
C LEU A 136 11.87 -6.32 -4.24
N ARG A 137 11.67 -6.19 -2.93
CA ARG A 137 11.59 -7.34 -2.03
C ARG A 137 10.46 -8.28 -2.42
N LYS A 138 10.70 -9.58 -2.27
CA LYS A 138 9.82 -10.65 -2.77
C LYS A 138 8.32 -10.48 -2.50
N PRO A 139 7.84 -10.09 -1.29
CA PRO A 139 6.40 -9.90 -1.06
C PRO A 139 5.81 -8.73 -1.86
N ILE A 140 6.56 -7.62 -1.98
CA ILE A 140 6.14 -6.43 -2.72
C ILE A 140 6.18 -6.71 -4.21
N ARG A 141 7.26 -7.32 -4.70
CA ARG A 141 7.42 -7.75 -6.09
C ARG A 141 6.20 -8.54 -6.59
N ARG A 142 5.70 -9.49 -5.79
CA ARG A 142 4.55 -10.33 -6.18
C ARG A 142 3.29 -9.49 -6.38
N ARG A 143 2.98 -8.61 -5.44
CA ARG A 143 1.82 -7.71 -5.53
C ARG A 143 1.92 -6.75 -6.70
N VAL A 144 3.06 -6.07 -6.84
CA VAL A 144 3.31 -5.13 -7.95
C VAL A 144 3.20 -5.86 -9.30
N LYS A 145 3.78 -7.05 -9.42
CA LYS A 145 3.69 -7.87 -10.64
C LYS A 145 2.26 -8.26 -10.98
N ALA A 146 1.45 -8.64 -9.99
CA ALA A 146 0.05 -9.00 -10.19
C ALA A 146 -0.78 -7.77 -10.57
N ALA A 147 -0.68 -6.68 -9.82
CA ALA A 147 -1.38 -5.44 -10.07
C ALA A 147 -1.06 -4.82 -11.45
N TRP A 148 0.21 -4.85 -11.85
CA TRP A 148 0.65 -4.33 -13.16
C TRP A 148 0.09 -5.12 -14.35
N ARG A 149 -0.19 -6.42 -14.17
CA ARG A 149 -0.73 -7.30 -15.22
C ARG A 149 -2.25 -7.37 -15.23
N ALA A 150 -2.88 -7.04 -14.13
CA ALA A 150 -4.33 -7.11 -14.01
C ALA A 150 -5.00 -5.94 -14.75
N ARG A 151 -6.13 -6.22 -15.40
CA ARG A 151 -6.99 -5.18 -16.02
C ARG A 151 -7.91 -4.50 -14.99
N GLY A 152 -8.13 -5.16 -13.85
CA GLY A 152 -8.98 -4.71 -12.74
C GLY A 152 -8.27 -4.81 -11.40
N THR A 153 -9.04 -4.82 -10.31
CA THR A 153 -8.54 -5.07 -8.97
C THR A 153 -8.27 -6.56 -8.80
N CYS A 154 -7.04 -6.94 -8.43
CA CYS A 154 -6.72 -8.34 -8.16
C CYS A 154 -6.77 -8.67 -6.67
N TYR A 155 -7.29 -9.86 -6.33
CA TYR A 155 -7.22 -10.44 -5.00
C TYR A 155 -6.11 -11.48 -4.94
N LEU A 156 -5.29 -11.41 -3.90
CA LEU A 156 -4.16 -12.31 -3.69
C LEU A 156 -4.18 -12.89 -2.27
N GLU A 157 -3.62 -14.09 -2.13
CA GLU A 157 -3.23 -14.63 -0.83
C GLU A 157 -1.73 -14.92 -0.82
N ASN A 158 -1.03 -14.26 0.10
CA ASN A 158 0.43 -14.33 0.23
C ASN A 158 1.15 -13.97 -1.10
N GLY A 159 0.59 -13.01 -1.83
CA GLY A 159 1.09 -12.52 -3.11
C GLY A 159 0.88 -13.47 -4.30
N ARG A 160 -0.10 -14.35 -4.22
CA ARG A 160 -0.45 -15.31 -5.29
C ARG A 160 -1.94 -15.23 -5.63
N PRO A 161 -2.31 -15.33 -6.90
CA PRO A 161 -3.71 -15.49 -7.28
C PRO A 161 -4.34 -16.72 -6.61
N VAL A 162 -5.63 -16.62 -6.32
CA VAL A 162 -6.40 -17.69 -5.67
C VAL A 162 -7.24 -18.39 -6.73
N PRO A 163 -7.17 -19.73 -6.86
CA PRO A 163 -8.05 -20.47 -7.76
C PRO A 163 -9.53 -20.22 -7.45
N GLY A 164 -10.33 -19.97 -8.48
CA GLY A 164 -11.76 -19.70 -8.36
C GLY A 164 -12.11 -18.24 -8.04
N VAL A 165 -11.14 -17.37 -7.82
CA VAL A 165 -11.35 -15.92 -7.71
C VAL A 165 -10.96 -15.27 -9.04
N THR A 166 -11.95 -14.71 -9.74
CA THR A 166 -11.74 -13.98 -11.00
C THR A 166 -11.04 -12.64 -10.73
N GLN A 167 -10.09 -12.27 -11.59
CA GLN A 167 -9.29 -11.06 -11.49
C GLN A 167 -9.40 -10.18 -12.74
#